data_d910159523057068f9f5d07d35d13c2b
#
_entry.id   d910159523057068f9f5d07d35d13c2b
#
_cell.length_a   1.000
_cell.length_b   1.000
_cell.length_c   1.000
_cell.angle_alpha   90.00
_cell.angle_beta   90.00
_cell.angle_gamma   90.00
#
_symmetry.space_group_name_H-M   'P 1'
#
loop_
_entity.id
_entity.type
_entity.pdbx_description
1 polymer ?
#
loop_
_entity_poly.entity_id
_entity_poly.type
_entity_poly.pdbx_seq_one_letter_code
_entity_poly.pdbx_strand_id
1 'polypeptide(L)'
;MECTADMSPELLSLIARVFRALGNPSSLGILKTLLDGPHTVGQLVELTHDRQANVSKHLRVLADADLVGRTRRGTTMIYRTADPLVDQLCSLAGMPSNLTIVRRKSTDSGQQRETPWTH
;
A
#
# COMPACT_ATOMS: atom_id res chain seq x y z
N MET A 1 -8.35 -20.99 20.33
CA MET A 1 -9.29 -20.25 20.92
C MET A 1 -8.88 -19.21 21.83
N GLU A 2 -7.85 -19.35 22.55
CA GLU A 2 -7.44 -18.30 23.44
C GLU A 2 -7.05 -17.07 22.71
N CYS A 3 -6.61 -17.18 21.48
CA CYS A 3 -6.20 -15.99 20.76
C CYS A 3 -7.34 -15.03 20.56
N THR A 4 -8.55 -15.54 20.36
CA THR A 4 -9.64 -14.64 20.17
C THR A 4 -10.03 -13.96 21.46
N ALA A 5 -9.81 -14.61 22.56
CA ALA A 5 -10.14 -14.02 23.83
C ALA A 5 -9.26 -12.83 24.14
N ASP A 6 -8.08 -12.77 23.52
CA ASP A 6 -7.16 -11.69 23.77
C ASP A 6 -7.38 -10.48 22.91
N MET A 7 -8.32 -10.52 21.98
CA MET A 7 -8.54 -9.41 21.08
C MET A 7 -9.40 -8.36 21.73
N SER A 8 -8.75 -7.28 22.14
CA SER A 8 -9.47 -6.19 22.76
C SER A 8 -10.15 -5.33 21.71
N PRO A 9 -11.15 -4.54 22.10
CA PRO A 9 -11.77 -3.62 21.16
C PRO A 9 -10.78 -2.65 20.55
N GLU A 10 -9.76 -2.24 21.29
CA GLU A 10 -8.75 -1.35 20.77
C GLU A 10 -7.95 -2.03 19.67
N LEU A 11 -7.60 -3.28 19.86
CA LEU A 11 -6.86 -4.01 18.87
C LEU A 11 -7.69 -4.21 17.62
N LEU A 12 -8.96 -4.52 17.79
CA LEU A 12 -9.85 -4.69 16.66
C LEU A 12 -9.97 -3.38 15.86
N SER A 13 -10.00 -2.25 16.55
CA SER A 13 -10.07 -0.96 15.88
C SER A 13 -8.82 -0.69 15.07
N LEU A 14 -7.66 -1.06 15.61
CA LEU A 14 -6.42 -0.89 14.89
C LEU A 14 -6.37 -1.74 13.64
N ILE A 15 -6.79 -2.99 13.78
CA ILE A 15 -6.82 -3.90 12.64
C ILE A 15 -7.79 -3.38 11.58
N ALA A 16 -8.95 -2.92 12.01
CA ALA A 16 -9.94 -2.38 11.08
C ALA A 16 -9.39 -1.17 10.34
N ARG A 17 -8.60 -0.35 11.01
CA ARG A 17 -7.99 0.81 10.37
C ARG A 17 -7.04 0.38 9.26
N VAL A 18 -6.25 -0.66 9.52
CA VAL A 18 -5.34 -1.18 8.51
C VAL A 18 -6.12 -1.68 7.30
N PHE A 19 -7.15 -2.48 7.54
CA PHE A 19 -7.93 -3.00 6.42
C PHE A 19 -8.66 -1.90 5.66
N ARG A 20 -9.11 -0.88 6.37
CA ARG A 20 -9.76 0.23 5.70
C ARG A 20 -8.79 0.98 4.79
N ALA A 21 -7.56 1.16 5.25
CA ALA A 21 -6.55 1.79 4.44
C ALA A 21 -6.22 0.94 3.21
N LEU A 22 -6.15 -0.37 3.40
CA LEU A 22 -5.83 -1.27 2.30
C LEU A 22 -7.01 -1.50 1.36
N GLY A 23 -8.20 -1.14 1.78
CA GLY A 23 -9.39 -1.36 0.97
C GLY A 23 -9.62 -0.30 -0.09
N ASN A 24 -8.65 0.54 -0.35
CA ASN A 24 -8.77 1.61 -1.32
C ASN A 24 -7.75 1.42 -2.43
N PRO A 25 -8.18 1.39 -3.70
CA PRO A 25 -7.24 1.17 -4.80
C PRO A 25 -6.13 2.19 -4.87
N SER A 26 -6.42 3.45 -4.55
CA SER A 26 -5.39 4.48 -4.58
C SER A 26 -4.33 4.23 -3.52
N SER A 27 -4.74 3.83 -2.34
CA SER A 27 -3.80 3.51 -1.28
C SER A 27 -2.95 2.31 -1.67
N LEU A 28 -3.57 1.30 -2.26
CA LEU A 28 -2.82 0.12 -2.69
C LEU A 28 -1.82 0.46 -3.78
N GLY A 29 -2.19 1.34 -4.69
CA GLY A 29 -1.27 1.78 -5.74
C GLY A 29 -0.05 2.47 -5.18
N ILE A 30 -0.26 3.30 -4.17
CA ILE A 30 0.84 3.98 -3.51
C ILE A 30 1.73 2.97 -2.80
N LEU A 31 1.15 2.04 -2.06
CA LEU A 31 1.94 1.03 -1.36
C LEU A 31 2.74 0.19 -2.34
N LYS A 32 2.12 -0.20 -3.44
CA LYS A 32 2.81 -0.97 -4.44
C LYS A 32 4.05 -0.24 -4.94
N THR A 33 3.92 1.06 -5.19
CA THR A 33 5.05 1.85 -5.64
C THR A 33 6.13 1.92 -4.55
N LEU A 34 5.72 2.07 -3.30
CA LEU A 34 6.67 2.17 -2.20
C LEU A 34 7.37 0.86 -1.90
N LEU A 35 6.82 -0.27 -2.35
CA LEU A 35 7.51 -1.54 -2.20
C LEU A 35 8.82 -1.57 -2.96
N ASP A 36 8.94 -0.74 -3.98
CA ASP A 36 10.18 -0.66 -4.75
C ASP A 36 11.21 0.25 -4.13
N GLY A 37 10.84 0.97 -3.09
CA GLY A 37 11.78 1.87 -2.42
C GLY A 37 11.13 3.18 -2.05
N PRO A 38 11.86 4.04 -1.35
CA PRO A 38 11.31 5.32 -0.91
C PRO A 38 11.01 6.25 -2.09
N HIS A 39 9.97 7.04 -1.92
CA HIS A 39 9.56 7.99 -2.96
C HIS A 39 9.04 9.26 -2.31
N THR A 40 9.17 10.37 -3.03
CA THR A 40 8.56 11.64 -2.64
C THR A 40 7.12 11.68 -3.13
N VAL A 41 6.35 12.65 -2.63
CA VAL A 41 4.99 12.84 -3.09
C VAL A 41 4.97 13.10 -4.59
N GLY A 42 5.91 13.94 -5.07
CA GLY A 42 5.96 14.23 -6.49
C GLY A 42 6.18 13.00 -7.33
N GLN A 43 7.08 12.12 -6.88
CA GLN A 43 7.32 10.90 -7.61
C GLN A 43 6.10 9.99 -7.59
N LEU A 44 5.40 9.95 -6.48
CA LEU A 44 4.20 9.13 -6.38
C LEU A 44 3.11 9.66 -7.30
N VAL A 45 2.98 10.98 -7.40
CA VAL A 45 2.01 11.58 -8.30
C VAL A 45 2.29 11.14 -9.73
N GLU A 46 3.56 11.21 -10.13
CA GLU A 46 3.91 10.82 -11.49
C GLU A 46 3.70 9.36 -11.76
N LEU A 47 4.08 8.52 -10.81
CA LEU A 47 4.03 7.08 -11.03
C LEU A 47 2.63 6.52 -10.93
N THR A 48 1.78 7.10 -10.10
CA THR A 48 0.42 6.62 -9.96
C THR A 48 -0.55 7.35 -10.89
N HIS A 49 -0.08 8.42 -11.54
CA HIS A 49 -0.92 9.21 -12.44
C HIS A 49 -2.14 9.78 -11.73
N ASP A 50 -1.98 10.13 -10.48
CA ASP A 50 -3.06 10.68 -9.68
C ASP A 50 -2.73 12.12 -9.33
N ARG A 51 -3.72 12.83 -8.77
CA ARG A 51 -3.51 14.21 -8.37
C ARG A 51 -2.78 14.27 -7.03
N GLN A 52 -2.03 15.35 -6.84
CA GLN A 52 -1.28 15.50 -5.61
C GLN A 52 -2.18 15.48 -4.37
N ALA A 53 -3.33 16.13 -4.45
CA ALA A 53 -4.24 16.15 -3.31
C ALA A 53 -4.70 14.75 -2.92
N ASN A 54 -4.94 13.93 -3.92
CA ASN A 54 -5.38 12.56 -3.69
C ASN A 54 -4.26 11.70 -3.11
N VAL A 55 -3.06 11.84 -3.68
CA VAL A 55 -1.90 11.11 -3.18
C VAL A 55 -1.63 11.49 -1.72
N SER A 56 -1.65 12.77 -1.43
CA SER A 56 -1.40 13.24 -0.06
C SER A 56 -2.45 12.72 0.91
N LYS A 57 -3.69 12.70 0.48
CA LYS A 57 -4.78 12.22 1.31
C LYS A 57 -4.58 10.73 1.64
N HIS A 58 -4.24 9.93 0.65
CA HIS A 58 -4.09 8.51 0.89
C HIS A 58 -2.80 8.18 1.63
N LEU A 59 -1.75 8.98 1.44
CA LEU A 59 -0.56 8.83 2.24
C LEU A 59 -0.86 9.07 3.71
N ARG A 60 -1.71 10.03 3.99
CA ARG A 60 -2.09 10.30 5.37
C ARG A 60 -2.84 9.13 5.98
N VAL A 61 -3.75 8.55 5.21
CA VAL A 61 -4.49 7.39 5.68
C VAL A 61 -3.55 6.24 5.97
N LEU A 62 -2.58 6.02 5.07
CA LEU A 62 -1.62 4.95 5.25
C LEU A 62 -0.70 5.21 6.44
N ALA A 63 -0.30 6.46 6.64
CA ALA A 63 0.55 6.79 7.77
C ALA A 63 -0.20 6.64 9.09
N ASP A 64 -1.47 7.02 9.10
CA ASP A 64 -2.30 6.87 10.30
C ASP A 64 -2.50 5.41 10.67
N ALA A 65 -2.41 4.51 9.72
CA ALA A 65 -2.51 3.09 9.95
C ALA A 65 -1.14 2.45 10.16
N ASP A 66 -0.11 3.27 10.23
CA ASP A 66 1.28 2.81 10.43
C ASP A 66 1.77 1.89 9.33
N LEU A 67 1.26 2.07 8.13
CA LEU A 67 1.70 1.28 6.99
C LEU A 67 2.84 1.95 6.23
N VAL A 68 2.97 3.27 6.35
CA VAL A 68 4.09 3.97 5.73
C VAL A 68 4.75 4.86 6.76
N GLY A 69 6.06 5.06 6.57
CA GLY A 69 6.82 6.01 7.36
C GLY A 69 7.26 7.14 6.48
N ARG A 70 7.68 8.23 7.08
CA ARG A 70 8.13 9.39 6.33
C ARG A 70 9.33 10.02 7.00
N THR A 71 10.19 10.59 6.18
CA THR A 71 11.40 11.25 6.66
C THR A 71 11.54 12.57 5.92
N ARG A 72 11.83 13.61 6.63
CA ARG A 72 12.03 14.91 6.01
C ARG A 72 13.49 15.07 5.61
N ARG A 73 13.70 15.47 4.38
CA ARG A 73 15.01 15.81 3.88
C ARG A 73 14.97 17.22 3.35
N GLY A 74 15.46 18.17 4.13
CA GLY A 74 15.33 19.56 3.75
C GLY A 74 13.88 19.95 3.70
N THR A 75 13.40 20.38 2.54
CA THR A 75 12.00 20.74 2.36
C THR A 75 11.19 19.60 1.75
N THR A 76 11.82 18.46 1.53
CA THR A 76 11.17 17.35 0.86
C THR A 76 10.83 16.25 1.86
N MET A 77 9.66 15.67 1.70
CA MET A 77 9.23 14.57 2.52
C MET A 77 9.33 13.28 1.72
N ILE A 78 10.02 12.30 2.26
CA ILE A 78 10.21 11.02 1.59
C ILE A 78 9.44 9.96 2.34
N TYR A 79 8.66 9.19 1.62
CA TYR A 79 7.81 8.15 2.18
C TYR A 79 8.35 6.77 1.85
N ARG A 80 8.13 5.82 2.75
CA ARG A 80 8.53 4.43 2.55
C ARG A 80 7.60 3.53 3.33
N THR A 81 7.62 2.24 3.02
CA THR A 81 6.86 1.29 3.83
C THR A 81 7.41 1.28 5.24
N ALA A 82 6.53 1.09 6.21
CA ALA A 82 6.91 1.26 7.62
C ALA A 82 7.90 0.19 8.08
N ASP A 83 7.67 -1.06 7.68
CA ASP A 83 8.61 -2.11 8.01
C ASP A 83 8.37 -3.32 7.09
N PRO A 84 9.24 -4.31 7.16
CA PRO A 84 9.13 -5.47 6.26
C PRO A 84 7.82 -6.23 6.37
N LEU A 85 7.13 -6.10 7.47
CA LEU A 85 5.85 -6.76 7.65
C LEU A 85 4.83 -6.24 6.66
N VAL A 86 4.90 -4.97 6.31
CA VAL A 86 4.02 -4.39 5.31
C VAL A 86 4.22 -5.07 3.96
N ASP A 87 5.48 -5.32 3.61
CA ASP A 87 5.81 -6.01 2.37
C ASP A 87 5.21 -7.40 2.35
N GLN A 88 5.30 -8.12 3.46
CA GLN A 88 4.75 -9.45 3.55
C GLN A 88 3.23 -9.43 3.45
N LEU A 89 2.62 -8.46 4.09
CA LEU A 89 1.18 -8.32 4.05
C LEU A 89 0.69 -8.08 2.63
N CYS A 90 1.37 -7.21 1.91
CA CYS A 90 1.01 -6.92 0.53
C CYS A 90 1.21 -8.14 -0.36
N SER A 91 2.24 -8.91 -0.11
CA SER A 91 2.46 -10.14 -0.88
C SER A 91 1.32 -11.12 -0.68
N LEU A 92 0.87 -11.26 0.56
CA LEU A 92 -0.24 -12.16 0.85
C LEU A 92 -1.50 -11.73 0.15
N ALA A 93 -1.68 -10.44 -0.01
CA ALA A 93 -2.87 -9.92 -0.67
C ALA A 93 -2.76 -9.93 -2.18
N GLY A 94 -1.68 -10.47 -2.74
CA GLY A 94 -1.54 -10.54 -4.18
C GLY A 94 -0.85 -9.36 -4.79
N MET A 95 -0.05 -8.64 -4.01
CA MET A 95 0.68 -7.46 -4.46
C MET A 95 2.17 -7.73 -4.41
N PRO A 96 2.66 -8.63 -5.24
CA PRO A 96 4.08 -9.01 -5.20
C PRO A 96 4.98 -7.92 -5.74
N SER A 97 6.27 -8.14 -5.61
CA SER A 97 7.26 -7.23 -6.15
C SER A 97 7.13 -7.13 -7.65
N ASN A 98 7.77 -6.13 -8.22
CA ASN A 98 7.71 -5.92 -9.66
C ASN A 98 8.10 -7.13 -10.45
N LEU A 99 9.13 -7.82 -10.00
CA LEU A 99 9.60 -8.99 -10.70
C LEU A 99 8.53 -10.05 -10.78
N THR A 100 7.85 -10.28 -9.68
CA THR A 100 6.79 -11.28 -9.65
C THR A 100 5.62 -10.87 -10.50
N ILE A 101 5.31 -9.59 -10.52
CA ILE A 101 4.23 -9.07 -11.34
C ILE A 101 4.52 -9.33 -12.81
N VAL A 102 5.74 -9.11 -13.23
CA VAL A 102 6.12 -9.34 -14.61
C VAL A 102 5.90 -10.80 -14.99
N ARG A 103 6.31 -11.71 -14.14
CA ARG A 103 6.11 -13.12 -14.39
C ARG A 103 4.65 -13.46 -14.48
N ARG A 104 3.85 -12.90 -13.60
CA ARG A 104 2.44 -13.16 -13.60
C ARG A 104 1.78 -12.67 -14.86
N LYS A 105 2.19 -11.51 -15.33
CA LYS A 105 1.65 -10.97 -16.54
C LYS A 105 1.99 -11.83 -17.73
N SER A 106 3.17 -12.40 -17.74
CA SER A 106 3.54 -13.28 -18.82
C SER A 106 2.62 -14.46 -18.94
N THR A 107 2.22 -15.02 -17.81
CA THR A 107 1.37 -16.17 -17.85
C THR A 107 -0.07 -15.82 -18.11
N ASP A 108 -0.46 -14.63 -17.73
CA ASP A 108 -1.85 -14.25 -17.87
C ASP A 108 -2.10 -13.27 -18.95
N SER A 109 -1.26 -13.22 -19.94
CA SER A 109 -1.30 -12.14 -20.89
C SER A 109 -2.66 -11.90 -21.50
N GLY A 110 -3.47 -12.89 -21.62
CA GLY A 110 -4.75 -12.70 -22.23
C GLY A 110 -5.85 -12.33 -21.29
N GLN A 111 -5.58 -12.34 -20.03
CA GLN A 111 -6.64 -12.19 -19.10
C GLN A 111 -6.56 -11.04 -18.19
N GLN A 112 -5.42 -10.41 -18.05
CA GLN A 112 -5.29 -9.42 -17.03
C GLN A 112 -6.29 -8.31 -17.13
N ARG A 113 -6.77 -8.01 -18.29
CA ARG A 113 -7.68 -6.89 -18.38
C ARG A 113 -9.07 -7.23 -17.94
N GLU A 114 -9.29 -8.47 -17.65
CA GLU A 114 -10.60 -8.86 -17.24
C GLU A 114 -10.78 -8.85 -15.76
N THR A 115 -9.79 -8.50 -15.00
CA THR A 115 -9.93 -8.55 -13.56
C THR A 115 -10.94 -7.52 -13.09
N PRO A 116 -11.88 -7.90 -12.25
CA PRO A 116 -12.94 -6.99 -11.84
C PRO A 116 -12.46 -5.79 -11.07
N TRP A 117 -11.39 -5.93 -10.31
CA TRP A 117 -10.96 -4.86 -9.45
C TRP A 117 -10.12 -3.83 -10.15
N THR A 118 -9.97 -3.91 -11.43
CA THR A 118 -9.21 -2.92 -12.16
C THR A 118 -10.04 -1.74 -12.62
N HIS A 119 -11.30 -1.76 -12.39
CA HIS A 119 -12.14 -0.66 -12.82
C HIS A 119 -11.98 0.56 -12.00
#